data_a5a1bcc344e93a3e8786fc088c5c22f6
#
_entry.id   a5a1bcc344e93a3e8786fc088c5c22f6
#
_cell.length_a   1.000
_cell.length_b   1.000
_cell.length_c   1.000
_cell.angle_alpha   90.00
_cell.angle_beta   90.00
_cell.angle_gamma   90.00
#
_symmetry.space_group_name_H-M   'P 1'
#
loop_
_entity.id
_entity.type
_entity.pdbx_description
1 polymer ?
#
loop_
_entity_poly.entity_id
_entity_poly.type
_entity_poly.pdbx_seq_one_letter_code
_entity_poly.pdbx_strand_id
1 'polypeptide(L)'
;MDLQPRLVHADCSVHAQHPVVLAAAVAALLMHAPSAAAQISVEVSPLRIELTAGPGSTTTQAITVANAGKDPIRVRAVATDWDLAKDGAPQFEGVAEGGPYSATSWIRVAPPEQVIEPAKEMTVRFSLAVPPGIQAGGYRTGVLFEFGPVTTNPAARGRDVMFKSRIATLIYVSIGQPAMAAEMTDLGVRNTGTQTQVVATIRNSSRRYVRTRGTLVLYDQSGRNVREVPVPDVPLLPESEREVAISLVDPDKQLTVAPGDYKVEVRIDVGLPALLVGETSLKVLK
;
A
#
# COMPACT_ATOMS: atom_id res chain seq x y z
N MET A 1 -62.96 44.14 69.06
CA MET A 1 -63.45 43.15 68.13
C MET A 1 -62.19 42.70 67.36
N ASP A 2 -61.47 41.76 68.00
CA ASP A 2 -60.18 41.31 67.65
C ASP A 2 -60.27 40.11 66.67
N LEU A 3 -59.62 40.16 65.56
CA LEU A 3 -59.42 39.05 64.71
C LEU A 3 -57.91 38.90 64.49
N GLN A 4 -57.29 37.96 65.22
CA GLN A 4 -55.93 37.54 65.01
C GLN A 4 -55.83 36.48 63.84
N PRO A 5 -54.85 36.52 62.95
CA PRO A 5 -54.64 35.48 61.99
C PRO A 5 -53.78 34.34 62.60
N ARG A 6 -54.22 33.12 62.38
CA ARG A 6 -53.53 31.86 62.72
C ARG A 6 -52.37 31.64 61.79
N LEU A 7 -51.16 31.48 62.33
CA LEU A 7 -50.00 30.97 61.69
C LEU A 7 -50.09 29.43 61.52
N VAL A 8 -50.05 28.95 60.31
CA VAL A 8 -49.92 27.54 59.98
C VAL A 8 -48.43 27.24 59.83
N HIS A 9 -47.87 26.44 60.71
CA HIS A 9 -46.53 25.87 60.57
C HIS A 9 -46.61 24.68 59.60
N ALA A 10 -45.95 24.76 58.48
CA ALA A 10 -45.69 23.63 57.61
C ALA A 10 -44.29 23.04 57.94
N ASP A 11 -44.31 21.88 58.57
CA ASP A 11 -43.09 21.07 58.76
C ASP A 11 -42.65 20.52 57.43
N CYS A 12 -41.53 21.00 56.96
CA CYS A 12 -40.86 20.46 55.75
C CYS A 12 -39.71 19.58 56.20
N SER A 13 -39.99 18.30 56.45
CA SER A 13 -38.96 17.29 56.69
C SER A 13 -38.34 16.85 55.35
N VAL A 14 -37.18 17.43 54.98
CA VAL A 14 -36.37 16.98 53.84
C VAL A 14 -35.62 15.74 54.27
N HIS A 15 -36.07 14.58 53.79
CA HIS A 15 -35.32 13.34 53.90
C HIS A 15 -34.10 13.38 52.95
N ALA A 16 -32.95 13.51 53.54
CA ALA A 16 -31.65 13.36 52.86
C ALA A 16 -31.38 11.88 52.57
N GLN A 17 -31.83 11.40 51.40
CA GLN A 17 -31.53 10.07 50.91
C GLN A 17 -30.94 10.16 49.50
N HIS A 18 -29.71 10.59 49.29
CA HIS A 18 -29.04 10.35 47.97
C HIS A 18 -27.51 10.54 47.93
N PRO A 19 -26.70 10.21 48.95
CA PRO A 19 -25.25 10.15 48.70
C PRO A 19 -24.79 8.80 48.12
N VAL A 20 -25.58 7.71 48.29
CA VAL A 20 -25.17 6.34 47.87
C VAL A 20 -25.37 6.11 46.37
N VAL A 21 -26.41 6.71 45.76
CA VAL A 21 -26.70 6.52 44.33
C VAL A 21 -25.68 7.26 43.46
N LEU A 22 -25.21 8.43 43.91
CA LEU A 22 -24.20 9.20 43.15
C LEU A 22 -22.83 8.54 43.16
N ALA A 23 -22.45 7.89 44.25
CA ALA A 23 -21.20 7.16 44.37
C ALA A 23 -21.18 5.88 43.48
N ALA A 24 -22.33 5.20 43.35
CA ALA A 24 -22.45 4.04 42.47
C ALA A 24 -22.39 4.39 40.97
N ALA A 25 -22.93 5.54 40.56
CA ALA A 25 -22.88 6.00 39.16
C ALA A 25 -21.46 6.43 38.75
N VAL A 26 -20.68 7.04 39.62
CA VAL A 26 -19.30 7.41 39.35
C VAL A 26 -18.37 6.19 39.27
N ALA A 27 -18.62 5.17 40.13
CA ALA A 27 -17.87 3.91 40.09
C ALA A 27 -18.13 3.09 38.80
N ALA A 28 -19.36 3.13 38.26
CA ALA A 28 -19.70 2.46 36.99
C ALA A 28 -19.08 3.14 35.76
N LEU A 29 -18.86 4.46 35.76
CA LEU A 29 -18.18 5.17 34.67
C LEU A 29 -16.67 4.88 34.62
N LEU A 30 -16.03 4.55 35.73
CA LEU A 30 -14.60 4.25 35.81
C LEU A 30 -14.25 2.82 35.32
N MET A 31 -15.22 1.93 35.16
CA MET A 31 -15.00 0.56 34.69
C MET A 31 -15.03 0.39 33.16
N HIS A 32 -15.35 1.43 32.41
CA HIS A 32 -15.28 1.42 30.94
C HIS A 32 -14.02 2.13 30.44
N ALA A 33 -12.86 1.75 30.95
CA ALA A 33 -11.62 2.08 30.26
C ALA A 33 -11.62 1.32 28.92
N PRO A 34 -11.60 2.01 27.76
CA PRO A 34 -11.46 1.30 26.49
C PRO A 34 -10.15 0.52 26.58
N SER A 35 -10.23 -0.79 26.35
CA SER A 35 -9.03 -1.61 26.16
C SER A 35 -8.26 -0.98 25.00
N ALA A 36 -7.16 -0.31 25.29
CA ALA A 36 -6.25 0.19 24.27
C ALA A 36 -5.74 -1.05 23.51
N ALA A 37 -6.34 -1.33 22.36
CA ALA A 37 -5.80 -2.34 21.47
C ALA A 37 -4.36 -1.93 21.17
N ALA A 38 -3.41 -2.82 21.42
CA ALA A 38 -2.01 -2.61 21.12
C ALA A 38 -1.89 -2.39 19.60
N GLN A 39 -1.74 -1.15 19.18
CA GLN A 39 -1.61 -0.78 17.78
C GLN A 39 -0.16 -0.99 17.39
N ILE A 40 0.11 -2.00 16.56
CA ILE A 40 1.44 -2.19 15.97
C ILE A 40 1.65 -1.03 14.99
N SER A 41 2.59 -0.16 15.32
CA SER A 41 3.03 0.95 14.46
C SER A 41 4.46 0.68 14.03
N VAL A 42 4.65 0.35 12.75
CA VAL A 42 5.97 0.01 12.19
C VAL A 42 6.20 0.76 10.89
N GLU A 43 7.46 1.09 10.65
CA GLU A 43 7.92 1.71 9.41
C GLU A 43 8.98 0.82 8.77
N VAL A 44 8.90 0.63 7.44
CA VAL A 44 9.89 -0.11 6.65
C VAL A 44 10.35 0.78 5.51
N SER A 45 11.65 0.97 5.36
CA SER A 45 12.23 1.83 4.32
C SER A 45 13.55 1.26 3.79
N PRO A 46 13.73 1.25 2.46
CA PRO A 46 12.75 1.58 1.42
C PRO A 46 11.77 0.42 1.17
N LEU A 47 10.59 0.73 0.65
CA LEU A 47 9.60 -0.29 0.23
C LEU A 47 9.89 -0.85 -1.17
N ARG A 48 10.78 -0.20 -1.93
CA ARG A 48 11.17 -0.60 -3.27
C ARG A 48 12.68 -0.40 -3.46
N ILE A 49 13.33 -1.41 -4.04
CA ILE A 49 14.75 -1.37 -4.40
C ILE A 49 14.87 -1.84 -5.85
N GLU A 50 15.54 -1.06 -6.67
CA GLU A 50 15.85 -1.39 -8.07
C GLU A 50 17.35 -1.50 -8.23
N LEU A 51 17.82 -2.67 -8.67
CA LEU A 51 19.23 -3.00 -8.82
C LEU A 51 19.56 -3.32 -10.27
N THR A 52 20.71 -2.85 -10.73
CA THR A 52 21.35 -3.36 -11.96
C THR A 52 22.57 -4.15 -11.55
N ALA A 53 22.66 -5.40 -12.01
CA ALA A 53 23.72 -6.32 -11.63
C ALA A 53 24.19 -7.12 -12.85
N GLY A 54 25.41 -7.63 -12.78
CA GLY A 54 25.98 -8.54 -13.79
C GLY A 54 25.93 -10.00 -13.36
N PRO A 55 25.99 -10.95 -14.29
CA PRO A 55 26.15 -12.36 -13.96
C PRO A 55 27.40 -12.59 -13.08
N GLY A 56 27.27 -13.41 -12.05
CA GLY A 56 28.34 -13.71 -11.06
C GLY A 56 28.64 -12.60 -10.07
N SER A 57 27.98 -11.45 -10.14
CA SER A 57 28.20 -10.35 -9.19
C SER A 57 27.44 -10.56 -7.86
N THR A 58 27.98 -9.92 -6.81
CA THR A 58 27.32 -9.88 -5.51
C THR A 58 27.17 -8.42 -5.07
N THR A 59 26.00 -8.06 -4.58
CA THR A 59 25.73 -6.74 -3.99
C THR A 59 25.04 -6.87 -2.65
N THR A 60 25.25 -5.91 -1.76
CA THR A 60 24.58 -5.87 -0.46
C THR A 60 23.85 -4.54 -0.29
N GLN A 61 22.63 -4.61 0.20
CA GLN A 61 21.78 -3.46 0.48
C GLN A 61 21.20 -3.57 1.90
N ALA A 62 20.64 -2.47 2.37
CA ALA A 62 20.07 -2.37 3.71
C ALA A 62 18.60 -1.90 3.63
N ILE A 63 17.80 -2.44 4.53
CA ILE A 63 16.41 -2.04 4.78
C ILE A 63 16.31 -1.68 6.26
N THR A 64 15.79 -0.52 6.58
CA THR A 64 15.52 -0.10 7.94
C THR A 64 14.11 -0.46 8.34
N VAL A 65 13.95 -1.03 9.52
CA VAL A 65 12.66 -1.34 10.14
C VAL A 65 12.61 -0.63 11.48
N ALA A 66 11.66 0.27 11.66
CA ALA A 66 11.49 1.05 12.88
C ALA A 66 10.20 0.65 13.61
N ASN A 67 10.30 0.57 14.95
CA ASN A 67 9.15 0.41 15.83
C ASN A 67 8.69 1.79 16.31
N ALA A 68 7.67 2.35 15.70
CA ALA A 68 7.05 3.61 16.12
C ALA A 68 5.95 3.40 17.19
N GLY A 69 5.73 2.16 17.63
CA GLY A 69 4.77 1.80 18.66
C GLY A 69 5.31 2.01 20.08
N LYS A 70 4.50 1.64 21.06
CA LYS A 70 4.80 1.76 22.49
C LYS A 70 5.29 0.45 23.13
N ASP A 71 5.10 -0.67 22.45
CA ASP A 71 5.44 -2.01 22.92
C ASP A 71 6.57 -2.62 22.07
N PRO A 72 7.41 -3.51 22.64
CA PRO A 72 8.38 -4.27 21.87
C PRO A 72 7.70 -5.13 20.81
N ILE A 73 8.28 -5.19 19.62
CA ILE A 73 7.78 -6.02 18.52
C ILE A 73 8.81 -7.05 18.08
N ARG A 74 8.35 -8.25 17.76
CA ARG A 74 9.16 -9.26 17.08
C ARG A 74 9.03 -9.06 15.58
N VAL A 75 10.14 -9.00 14.89
CA VAL A 75 10.23 -8.85 13.44
C VAL A 75 10.94 -10.04 12.86
N ARG A 76 10.32 -10.72 11.90
CA ARG A 76 10.93 -11.79 11.10
C ARG A 76 11.03 -11.32 9.66
N ALA A 77 12.22 -11.42 9.06
CA ALA A 77 12.50 -11.05 7.68
C ALA A 77 12.74 -12.31 6.83
N VAL A 78 11.94 -12.48 5.78
CA VAL A 78 11.98 -13.67 4.92
C VAL A 78 12.07 -13.24 3.46
N ALA A 79 13.01 -13.83 2.71
CA ALA A 79 13.03 -13.70 1.27
C ALA A 79 11.83 -14.46 0.66
N THR A 80 11.12 -13.84 -0.28
CA THR A 80 9.91 -14.41 -0.85
C THR A 80 9.74 -14.06 -2.32
N ASP A 81 9.10 -14.93 -3.05
CA ASP A 81 8.60 -14.61 -4.39
C ASP A 81 7.33 -13.77 -4.29
N TRP A 82 7.11 -12.97 -5.30
CA TRP A 82 5.90 -12.17 -5.44
C TRP A 82 5.56 -11.94 -6.91
N ASP A 83 4.31 -11.62 -7.17
CA ASP A 83 3.82 -11.23 -8.48
C ASP A 83 2.87 -10.04 -8.37
N LEU A 84 2.33 -9.57 -9.48
CA LEU A 84 1.32 -8.53 -9.52
C LEU A 84 -0.05 -9.11 -9.87
N ALA A 85 -1.07 -8.69 -9.13
CA ALA A 85 -2.45 -8.85 -9.53
C ALA A 85 -2.75 -8.01 -10.79
N LYS A 86 -3.90 -8.25 -11.41
CA LYS A 86 -4.34 -7.48 -12.59
C LYS A 86 -4.45 -5.98 -12.33
N ASP A 87 -4.83 -5.59 -11.13
CA ASP A 87 -4.87 -4.19 -10.67
C ASP A 87 -3.49 -3.64 -10.31
N GLY A 88 -2.46 -4.49 -10.31
CA GLY A 88 -1.07 -4.16 -10.00
C GLY A 88 -0.72 -4.18 -8.53
N ALA A 89 -1.59 -4.69 -7.66
CA ALA A 89 -1.24 -4.93 -6.26
C ALA A 89 -0.22 -6.09 -6.15
N PRO A 90 0.83 -5.95 -5.32
CA PRO A 90 1.75 -7.06 -5.05
C PRO A 90 1.03 -8.22 -4.38
N GLN A 91 1.24 -9.44 -4.89
CA GLN A 91 0.73 -10.69 -4.36
C GLN A 91 1.89 -11.58 -3.90
N PHE A 92 1.74 -12.18 -2.73
CA PHE A 92 2.72 -13.08 -2.11
C PHE A 92 2.15 -14.49 -1.91
N GLU A 93 0.83 -14.59 -1.80
CA GLU A 93 0.14 -15.87 -1.61
C GLU A 93 -0.24 -16.46 -2.98
N GLY A 94 -0.06 -17.77 -3.11
CA GLY A 94 -0.37 -18.48 -4.37
C GLY A 94 0.63 -18.25 -5.50
N VAL A 95 1.72 -17.51 -5.25
CA VAL A 95 2.80 -17.33 -6.22
C VAL A 95 3.69 -18.56 -6.24
N ALA A 96 3.98 -19.08 -7.43
CA ALA A 96 4.86 -20.22 -7.59
C ALA A 96 6.29 -19.86 -7.16
N GLU A 97 6.88 -20.65 -6.26
CA GLU A 97 8.27 -20.48 -5.85
C GLU A 97 9.22 -20.83 -7.00
N GLY A 98 10.27 -20.01 -7.17
CA GLY A 98 11.32 -20.28 -8.15
C GLY A 98 10.89 -20.12 -9.61
N GLY A 99 9.89 -19.29 -9.88
CA GLY A 99 9.46 -18.98 -11.25
C GLY A 99 10.60 -18.44 -12.14
N PRO A 100 10.41 -18.33 -13.46
CA PRO A 100 11.48 -18.02 -14.44
C PRO A 100 12.14 -16.66 -14.22
N TYR A 101 11.47 -15.77 -13.49
CA TYR A 101 11.96 -14.42 -13.14
C TYR A 101 12.18 -14.25 -11.64
N SER A 102 12.22 -15.36 -10.87
CA SER A 102 12.54 -15.33 -9.44
C SER A 102 14.02 -15.08 -9.20
N ALA A 103 14.33 -14.17 -8.27
CA ALA A 103 15.66 -13.98 -7.69
C ALA A 103 15.72 -14.41 -6.23
N THR A 104 14.72 -15.09 -5.70
CA THR A 104 14.58 -15.43 -4.28
C THR A 104 15.68 -16.35 -3.79
N SER A 105 16.14 -17.29 -4.63
CA SER A 105 17.28 -18.15 -4.31
C SER A 105 18.64 -17.42 -4.29
N TRP A 106 18.72 -16.22 -4.86
CA TRP A 106 19.95 -15.41 -4.93
C TRP A 106 20.17 -14.56 -3.70
N ILE A 107 19.14 -14.39 -2.85
CA ILE A 107 19.15 -13.46 -1.74
C ILE A 107 19.44 -14.17 -0.40
N ARG A 108 20.21 -13.52 0.47
CA ARG A 108 20.40 -13.90 1.87
C ARG A 108 20.11 -12.69 2.75
N VAL A 109 19.25 -12.87 3.73
CA VAL A 109 18.76 -11.81 4.64
C VAL A 109 19.38 -12.01 6.03
N ALA A 110 19.87 -10.94 6.64
CA ALA A 110 20.47 -10.94 7.98
C ALA A 110 20.24 -9.62 8.72
N PRO A 111 19.81 -9.65 9.98
CA PRO A 111 19.36 -10.82 10.73
C PRO A 111 17.99 -11.31 10.23
N PRO A 112 17.69 -12.61 10.31
CA PRO A 112 16.39 -13.15 9.90
C PRO A 112 15.28 -12.87 10.91
N GLU A 113 15.61 -12.61 12.15
CA GLU A 113 14.65 -12.29 13.21
C GLU A 113 15.31 -11.43 14.29
N GLN A 114 14.55 -10.47 14.83
CA GLN A 114 14.98 -9.62 15.95
C GLN A 114 13.77 -9.04 16.67
N VAL A 115 13.95 -8.71 17.96
CA VAL A 115 13.01 -7.87 18.72
C VAL A 115 13.48 -6.41 18.62
N ILE A 116 12.54 -5.52 18.35
CA ILE A 116 12.78 -4.07 18.27
C ILE A 116 12.03 -3.41 19.43
N GLU A 117 12.76 -2.78 20.33
CA GLU A 117 12.19 -2.00 21.43
C GLU A 117 11.44 -0.75 20.91
N PRO A 118 10.52 -0.18 21.70
CA PRO A 118 9.82 1.06 21.36
C PRO A 118 10.78 2.19 20.98
N ALA A 119 10.43 2.93 19.92
CA ALA A 119 11.20 4.04 19.36
C ALA A 119 12.66 3.65 18.96
N LYS A 120 12.88 2.36 18.66
CA LYS A 120 14.15 1.85 18.11
C LYS A 120 13.95 1.34 16.70
N GLU A 121 15.07 1.19 16.01
CA GLU A 121 15.12 0.64 14.66
C GLU A 121 16.13 -0.51 14.58
N MET A 122 15.94 -1.37 13.56
CA MET A 122 16.91 -2.37 13.17
C MET A 122 17.26 -2.19 11.69
N THR A 123 18.48 -2.52 11.35
CA THR A 123 18.92 -2.60 9.95
C THR A 123 18.98 -4.07 9.54
N VAL A 124 18.15 -4.43 8.56
CA VAL A 124 18.21 -5.73 7.89
C VAL A 124 19.04 -5.59 6.63
N ARG A 125 20.12 -6.34 6.52
CA ARG A 125 20.94 -6.39 5.31
C ARG A 125 20.54 -7.59 4.48
N PHE A 126 20.53 -7.42 3.17
CA PHE A 126 20.47 -8.56 2.26
C PHE A 126 21.63 -8.52 1.28
N SER A 127 22.16 -9.70 1.00
CA SER A 127 23.15 -9.91 -0.03
C SER A 127 22.51 -10.65 -1.20
N LEU A 128 22.61 -10.08 -2.40
CA LEU A 128 22.13 -10.64 -3.66
C LEU A 128 23.34 -11.19 -4.42
N ALA A 129 23.41 -12.50 -4.60
CA ALA A 129 24.45 -13.18 -5.38
C ALA A 129 23.85 -13.68 -6.71
N VAL A 130 24.13 -12.97 -7.79
CA VAL A 130 23.61 -13.29 -9.11
C VAL A 130 24.36 -14.53 -9.66
N PRO A 131 23.65 -15.59 -10.10
CA PRO A 131 24.31 -16.77 -10.67
C PRO A 131 25.14 -16.42 -11.91
N PRO A 132 26.30 -17.08 -12.10
CA PRO A 132 27.04 -16.97 -13.37
C PRO A 132 26.21 -17.58 -14.50
N GLY A 133 26.24 -16.97 -15.69
CA GLY A 133 25.52 -17.49 -16.86
C GLY A 133 24.03 -17.23 -16.87
N ILE A 134 23.48 -16.47 -15.92
CA ILE A 134 22.06 -16.07 -15.93
C ILE A 134 21.77 -15.27 -17.21
N GLN A 135 20.62 -15.52 -17.80
CA GLN A 135 20.17 -14.82 -18.99
C GLN A 135 19.83 -13.35 -18.68
N ALA A 136 20.10 -12.44 -19.63
CA ALA A 136 19.68 -11.06 -19.52
C ALA A 136 18.16 -10.95 -19.36
N GLY A 137 17.70 -10.12 -18.41
CA GLY A 137 16.27 -9.97 -18.08
C GLY A 137 16.04 -9.17 -16.83
N GLY A 138 14.75 -8.98 -16.51
CA GLY A 138 14.29 -8.40 -15.25
C GLY A 138 13.85 -9.51 -14.30
N TYR A 139 14.51 -9.61 -13.16
CA TYR A 139 14.20 -10.58 -12.11
C TYR A 139 13.60 -9.87 -10.90
N ARG A 140 12.93 -10.60 -10.03
CA ARG A 140 12.32 -10.04 -8.84
C ARG A 140 12.38 -10.97 -7.65
N THR A 141 12.38 -10.37 -6.47
CA THR A 141 12.21 -11.01 -5.16
C THR A 141 11.69 -9.98 -4.19
N GLY A 142 11.38 -10.36 -2.97
CA GLY A 142 11.02 -9.44 -1.90
C GLY A 142 11.62 -9.87 -0.57
N VAL A 143 11.71 -8.92 0.36
CA VAL A 143 11.88 -9.21 1.77
C VAL A 143 10.58 -8.92 2.47
N LEU A 144 9.90 -9.97 2.92
CA LEU A 144 8.66 -9.89 3.68
C LEU A 144 8.99 -9.80 5.17
N PHE A 145 8.54 -8.74 5.81
CA PHE A 145 8.63 -8.53 7.25
C PHE A 145 7.32 -8.93 7.89
N GLU A 146 7.37 -9.92 8.78
CA GLU A 146 6.25 -10.36 9.61
C GLU A 146 6.41 -9.76 11.01
N PHE A 147 5.39 -9.06 11.47
CA PHE A 147 5.38 -8.38 12.77
C PHE A 147 4.44 -9.11 13.73
N GLY A 148 4.88 -9.26 14.96
CA GLY A 148 4.07 -9.82 16.03
C GLY A 148 4.45 -9.28 17.40
N PRO A 149 3.57 -9.43 18.40
CA PRO A 149 3.89 -9.06 19.77
C PRO A 149 4.99 -9.97 20.34
N VAL A 150 5.77 -9.44 21.25
CA VAL A 150 6.67 -10.26 22.07
C VAL A 150 5.89 -10.88 23.19
N THR A 151 5.46 -12.14 23.01
CA THR A 151 4.66 -12.87 24.02
C THR A 151 5.60 -13.41 25.09
N THR A 152 5.57 -12.81 26.27
CA THR A 152 6.35 -13.26 27.45
C THR A 152 5.60 -14.32 28.27
N ASN A 153 4.29 -14.49 28.08
CA ASN A 153 3.47 -15.42 28.83
C ASN A 153 2.74 -16.43 27.93
N PRO A 154 3.17 -17.71 27.91
CA PRO A 154 2.47 -18.77 27.15
C PRO A 154 1.05 -19.09 27.65
N ALA A 155 0.72 -18.74 28.89
CA ALA A 155 -0.58 -19.00 29.49
C ALA A 155 -1.66 -17.96 29.11
N ALA A 156 -1.29 -16.82 28.54
CA ALA A 156 -2.23 -15.81 28.04
C ALA A 156 -2.91 -16.18 26.70
N ARG A 157 -2.82 -17.43 26.26
CA ARG A 157 -3.37 -17.94 24.98
C ARG A 157 -4.90 -18.09 24.92
N GLY A 158 -5.63 -17.54 25.86
CA GLY A 158 -7.09 -17.57 25.86
C GLY A 158 -7.70 -16.33 25.22
N ARG A 159 -8.15 -16.40 23.97
CA ARG A 159 -8.97 -15.42 23.23
C ARG A 159 -8.31 -14.15 22.68
N ASP A 160 -7.00 -14.05 22.66
CA ASP A 160 -6.37 -12.91 21.99
C ASP A 160 -6.33 -13.13 20.48
N VAL A 161 -6.99 -12.23 19.73
CA VAL A 161 -6.86 -12.17 18.28
C VAL A 161 -5.45 -11.66 17.97
N MET A 162 -4.57 -12.57 17.56
CA MET A 162 -3.21 -12.20 17.14
C MET A 162 -3.25 -11.59 15.74
N PHE A 163 -3.16 -10.29 15.64
CA PHE A 163 -2.94 -9.60 14.37
C PHE A 163 -1.49 -9.82 13.93
N LYS A 164 -1.30 -10.51 12.81
CA LYS A 164 -0.02 -10.55 12.10
C LYS A 164 -0.05 -9.46 11.03
N SER A 165 0.74 -8.43 11.22
CA SER A 165 0.97 -7.42 10.19
C SER A 165 2.13 -7.86 9.30
N ARG A 166 2.04 -7.58 8.01
CA ARG A 166 3.10 -7.89 7.04
C ARG A 166 3.37 -6.66 6.17
N ILE A 167 4.64 -6.35 5.99
CA ILE A 167 5.10 -5.31 5.05
C ILE A 167 6.22 -5.93 4.22
N ALA A 168 6.26 -5.61 2.93
CA ALA A 168 7.31 -6.12 2.05
C ALA A 168 8.10 -4.99 1.40
N THR A 169 9.41 -5.19 1.30
CA THR A 169 10.26 -4.46 0.37
C THR A 169 10.35 -5.26 -0.93
N LEU A 170 9.88 -4.66 -2.03
CA LEU A 170 9.96 -5.25 -3.37
C LEU A 170 11.31 -4.96 -3.99
N ILE A 171 11.98 -5.99 -4.49
CA ILE A 171 13.31 -5.92 -5.09
C ILE A 171 13.22 -6.32 -6.55
N TYR A 172 13.63 -5.41 -7.43
CA TYR A 172 13.74 -5.62 -8.87
C TYR A 172 15.22 -5.69 -9.26
N VAL A 173 15.59 -6.67 -10.06
CA VAL A 173 16.97 -6.91 -10.46
C VAL A 173 17.04 -6.95 -11.98
N SER A 174 17.70 -5.98 -12.59
CA SER A 174 17.95 -5.91 -14.03
C SER A 174 19.31 -6.50 -14.36
N ILE A 175 19.33 -7.53 -15.21
CA ILE A 175 20.54 -8.17 -15.72
C ILE A 175 20.68 -7.87 -17.21
N GLY A 176 21.71 -7.13 -17.57
CA GLY A 176 21.92 -6.70 -18.96
C GLY A 176 20.79 -5.81 -19.48
N GLN A 177 20.68 -5.71 -20.80
CA GLN A 177 19.64 -4.91 -21.47
C GLN A 177 19.07 -5.69 -22.67
N PRO A 178 18.21 -6.69 -22.44
CA PRO A 178 17.56 -7.40 -23.55
C PRO A 178 16.67 -6.41 -24.35
N ALA A 179 16.41 -6.74 -25.61
CA ALA A 179 15.53 -5.92 -26.44
C ALA A 179 14.17 -5.73 -25.79
N MET A 180 13.64 -4.51 -25.88
CA MET A 180 12.30 -4.18 -25.41
C MET A 180 11.27 -4.52 -26.50
N ALA A 181 10.16 -5.14 -26.09
CA ALA A 181 8.99 -5.38 -26.92
C ALA A 181 7.74 -5.20 -26.05
N ALA A 182 6.93 -4.22 -26.38
CA ALA A 182 5.66 -3.96 -25.70
C ALA A 182 4.67 -3.32 -26.67
N GLU A 183 3.39 -3.53 -26.40
CA GLU A 183 2.28 -2.95 -27.16
C GLU A 183 1.14 -2.54 -26.22
N MET A 184 0.38 -1.53 -26.62
CA MET A 184 -0.89 -1.22 -26.00
C MET A 184 -1.97 -2.06 -26.69
N THR A 185 -2.54 -3.03 -25.96
CA THR A 185 -3.50 -3.99 -26.50
C THR A 185 -4.93 -3.50 -26.38
N ASP A 186 -5.21 -2.59 -25.42
CA ASP A 186 -6.53 -2.00 -25.23
C ASP A 186 -6.42 -0.60 -24.59
N LEU A 187 -7.42 0.26 -24.89
CA LEU A 187 -7.59 1.56 -24.26
C LEU A 187 -9.08 1.87 -24.11
N GLY A 188 -9.54 1.98 -22.88
CA GLY A 188 -10.94 2.21 -22.56
C GLY A 188 -11.17 3.18 -21.44
N VAL A 189 -12.44 3.49 -21.18
CA VAL A 189 -12.89 4.31 -20.06
C VAL A 189 -13.63 3.42 -19.06
N ARG A 190 -13.25 3.49 -17.79
CA ARG A 190 -13.88 2.78 -16.68
C ARG A 190 -14.46 3.76 -15.69
N ASN A 191 -15.77 3.65 -15.42
CA ASN A 191 -16.45 4.41 -14.38
C ASN A 191 -16.68 3.51 -13.15
N THR A 192 -16.15 3.91 -12.00
CA THR A 192 -16.28 3.18 -10.72
C THR A 192 -17.22 3.90 -9.74
N GLY A 193 -18.29 4.51 -10.23
CA GLY A 193 -19.26 5.29 -9.44
C GLY A 193 -18.75 6.65 -8.99
N THR A 194 -17.63 6.69 -8.26
CA THR A 194 -17.03 7.94 -7.76
C THR A 194 -15.86 8.45 -8.59
N GLN A 195 -15.31 7.60 -9.47
CA GLN A 195 -14.11 7.93 -10.25
C GLN A 195 -14.26 7.52 -11.72
N THR A 196 -13.84 8.40 -12.60
CA THR A 196 -13.64 8.11 -14.01
C THR A 196 -12.14 7.89 -14.25
N GLN A 197 -11.81 6.76 -14.84
CA GLN A 197 -10.45 6.35 -15.17
C GLN A 197 -10.36 6.03 -16.66
N VAL A 198 -9.25 6.40 -17.27
CA VAL A 198 -8.83 5.84 -18.56
C VAL A 198 -7.89 4.68 -18.26
N VAL A 199 -8.17 3.53 -18.83
CA VAL A 199 -7.40 2.32 -18.58
C VAL A 199 -6.73 1.88 -19.87
N ALA A 200 -5.39 1.88 -19.86
CA ALA A 200 -4.58 1.34 -20.94
C ALA A 200 -4.09 -0.06 -20.54
N THR A 201 -4.35 -1.06 -21.37
CA THR A 201 -3.79 -2.39 -21.19
C THR A 201 -2.50 -2.49 -22.00
N ILE A 202 -1.40 -2.80 -21.33
CA ILE A 202 -0.08 -2.89 -21.94
C ILE A 202 0.45 -4.30 -21.76
N ARG A 203 0.82 -4.93 -22.88
CA ARG A 203 1.51 -6.22 -22.91
C ARG A 203 3.01 -5.98 -23.08
N ASN A 204 3.80 -6.47 -22.13
CA ASN A 204 5.24 -6.54 -22.21
C ASN A 204 5.65 -7.97 -22.63
N SER A 205 6.01 -8.17 -23.88
CA SER A 205 6.47 -9.46 -24.40
C SER A 205 8.00 -9.65 -24.33
N SER A 206 8.69 -8.68 -23.72
CA SER A 206 10.15 -8.76 -23.53
C SER A 206 10.52 -9.37 -22.17
N ARG A 207 11.79 -9.72 -22.03
CA ARG A 207 12.36 -10.12 -20.75
C ARG A 207 12.78 -8.95 -19.86
N ARG A 208 12.54 -7.69 -20.27
CA ARG A 208 12.87 -6.50 -19.49
C ARG A 208 11.80 -6.20 -18.46
N TYR A 209 12.24 -5.79 -17.28
CA TYR A 209 11.43 -5.00 -16.36
C TYR A 209 11.52 -3.53 -16.79
N VAL A 210 10.39 -2.87 -16.89
CA VAL A 210 10.30 -1.43 -17.20
C VAL A 210 9.21 -0.79 -16.38
N ARG A 211 9.19 0.55 -16.37
CA ARG A 211 8.13 1.33 -15.73
C ARG A 211 7.49 2.25 -16.76
N THR A 212 6.19 2.48 -16.60
CA THR A 212 5.43 3.41 -17.45
C THR A 212 5.72 4.84 -17.06
N ARG A 213 5.86 5.71 -18.05
CA ARG A 213 5.88 7.18 -17.91
C ARG A 213 5.10 7.76 -19.07
N GLY A 214 4.47 8.90 -18.87
CA GLY A 214 3.74 9.50 -19.99
C GLY A 214 2.68 10.47 -19.55
N THR A 215 1.82 10.81 -20.51
CA THR A 215 0.78 11.82 -20.32
C THR A 215 -0.50 11.37 -21.03
N LEU A 216 -1.61 11.59 -20.38
CA LEU A 216 -2.94 11.57 -20.96
C LEU A 216 -3.37 13.00 -21.24
N VAL A 217 -3.87 13.26 -22.44
CA VAL A 217 -4.37 14.57 -22.87
C VAL A 217 -5.85 14.48 -23.25
N LEU A 218 -6.64 15.39 -22.71
CA LEU A 218 -8.05 15.57 -23.09
C LEU A 218 -8.16 16.73 -24.09
N TYR A 219 -8.81 16.48 -25.23
CA TYR A 219 -9.15 17.48 -26.21
C TYR A 219 -10.67 17.69 -26.28
N ASP A 220 -11.10 18.96 -26.34
CA ASP A 220 -12.49 19.29 -26.60
C ASP A 220 -12.87 19.07 -28.09
N GLN A 221 -14.15 19.28 -28.43
CA GLN A 221 -14.65 19.12 -29.80
C GLN A 221 -13.98 20.07 -30.82
N SER A 222 -13.37 21.16 -30.34
CA SER A 222 -12.60 22.07 -31.20
C SER A 222 -11.15 21.62 -31.40
N GLY A 223 -10.72 20.53 -30.78
CA GLY A 223 -9.34 20.03 -30.82
C GLY A 223 -8.39 20.76 -29.85
N ARG A 224 -8.91 21.58 -28.94
CA ARG A 224 -8.11 22.29 -27.95
C ARG A 224 -7.80 21.36 -26.78
N ASN A 225 -6.54 21.30 -26.35
CA ASN A 225 -6.12 20.65 -25.12
C ASN A 225 -6.76 21.37 -23.91
N VAL A 226 -7.61 20.66 -23.17
CA VAL A 226 -8.30 21.18 -21.99
C VAL A 226 -7.74 20.64 -20.68
N ARG A 227 -7.00 19.51 -20.74
CA ARG A 227 -6.37 18.91 -19.55
C ARG A 227 -5.26 17.94 -19.91
N GLU A 228 -4.23 17.93 -19.07
CA GLU A 228 -3.18 16.92 -19.07
C GLU A 228 -3.12 16.22 -17.71
N VAL A 229 -2.94 14.90 -17.73
CA VAL A 229 -2.83 14.06 -16.53
C VAL A 229 -1.61 13.16 -16.69
N PRO A 230 -0.71 13.10 -15.69
CA PRO A 230 0.42 12.19 -15.76
C PRO A 230 -0.04 10.73 -15.72
N VAL A 231 0.59 9.89 -16.54
CA VAL A 231 0.42 8.44 -16.45
C VAL A 231 1.13 7.95 -15.18
N PRO A 232 0.49 7.09 -14.34
CA PRO A 232 1.13 6.54 -13.16
C PRO A 232 2.42 5.79 -13.48
N ASP A 233 3.45 5.99 -12.66
CA ASP A 233 4.71 5.25 -12.74
C ASP A 233 4.53 3.85 -12.15
N VAL A 234 4.13 2.88 -12.98
CA VAL A 234 3.85 1.51 -12.57
C VAL A 234 4.79 0.50 -13.25
N PRO A 235 5.15 -0.61 -12.57
CA PRO A 235 6.02 -1.62 -13.16
C PRO A 235 5.26 -2.44 -14.21
N LEU A 236 5.94 -2.74 -15.32
CA LEU A 236 5.59 -3.77 -16.28
C LEU A 236 6.61 -4.91 -16.13
N LEU A 237 6.15 -6.03 -15.61
CA LEU A 237 7.00 -7.21 -15.41
C LEU A 237 7.33 -7.89 -16.76
N PRO A 238 8.42 -8.66 -16.82
CA PRO A 238 8.73 -9.47 -18.01
C PRO A 238 7.56 -10.39 -18.38
N GLU A 239 7.30 -10.51 -19.68
CA GLU A 239 6.30 -11.44 -20.25
C GLU A 239 4.93 -11.36 -19.56
N SER A 240 4.49 -10.14 -19.25
CA SER A 240 3.24 -9.89 -18.55
C SER A 240 2.35 -8.88 -19.27
N GLU A 241 1.08 -8.89 -18.92
CA GLU A 241 0.12 -7.88 -19.34
C GLU A 241 -0.44 -7.16 -18.10
N ARG A 242 -0.60 -5.85 -18.21
CA ARG A 242 -1.05 -5.04 -17.10
C ARG A 242 -1.98 -3.92 -17.53
N GLU A 243 -3.01 -3.67 -16.72
CA GLU A 243 -3.83 -2.47 -16.79
C GLU A 243 -3.12 -1.29 -16.09
N VAL A 244 -3.04 -0.17 -16.78
CA VAL A 244 -2.56 1.11 -16.26
C VAL A 244 -3.76 2.04 -16.15
N ALA A 245 -4.28 2.19 -14.94
CA ALA A 245 -5.43 3.03 -14.66
C ALA A 245 -4.97 4.48 -14.40
N ILE A 246 -5.42 5.41 -15.24
CA ILE A 246 -5.12 6.83 -15.15
C ILE A 246 -6.36 7.52 -14.60
N SER A 247 -6.31 8.01 -13.36
CA SER A 247 -7.43 8.71 -12.74
C SER A 247 -7.58 10.10 -13.34
N LEU A 248 -8.78 10.44 -13.78
CA LEU A 248 -9.13 11.79 -14.24
C LEU A 248 -9.54 12.70 -13.07
N VAL A 249 -9.72 12.13 -11.88
CA VAL A 249 -10.04 12.85 -10.66
C VAL A 249 -8.75 13.07 -9.87
N ASP A 250 -8.43 14.31 -9.59
CA ASP A 250 -7.38 14.68 -8.64
C ASP A 250 -7.86 14.28 -7.23
N PRO A 251 -7.05 13.63 -6.38
CA PRO A 251 -7.43 13.28 -5.02
C PRO A 251 -7.93 14.49 -4.20
N ASP A 252 -7.41 15.67 -4.49
CA ASP A 252 -7.76 16.92 -3.81
C ASP A 252 -8.78 17.78 -4.57
N LYS A 253 -9.20 17.39 -5.76
CA LYS A 253 -10.10 18.15 -6.63
C LYS A 253 -11.06 17.22 -7.36
N GLN A 254 -12.35 17.55 -7.35
CA GLN A 254 -13.31 16.91 -8.22
C GLN A 254 -12.91 17.07 -9.70
N LEU A 255 -13.38 16.15 -10.55
CA LEU A 255 -13.20 16.23 -12.00
C LEU A 255 -13.64 17.62 -12.48
N THR A 256 -12.68 18.50 -12.84
CA THR A 256 -12.94 19.88 -13.23
C THR A 256 -13.09 20.05 -14.74
N VAL A 257 -13.56 19.01 -15.42
CA VAL A 257 -13.87 19.06 -16.85
C VAL A 257 -15.37 19.22 -17.00
N ALA A 258 -15.80 20.22 -17.78
CA ALA A 258 -17.22 20.47 -18.02
C ALA A 258 -17.92 19.26 -18.66
N PRO A 259 -19.24 19.08 -18.47
CA PRO A 259 -19.98 18.07 -19.20
C PRO A 259 -19.80 18.24 -20.73
N GLY A 260 -19.58 17.13 -21.42
CA GLY A 260 -19.32 17.14 -22.87
C GLY A 260 -18.64 15.88 -23.36
N ASP A 261 -18.39 15.84 -24.66
CA ASP A 261 -17.65 14.77 -25.31
C ASP A 261 -16.20 15.22 -25.55
N TYR A 262 -15.26 14.36 -25.21
CA TYR A 262 -13.81 14.63 -25.29
C TYR A 262 -13.11 13.52 -26.06
N LYS A 263 -12.10 13.90 -26.85
CA LYS A 263 -11.11 12.96 -27.36
C LYS A 263 -10.04 12.79 -26.28
N VAL A 264 -9.69 11.56 -25.99
CA VAL A 264 -8.61 11.19 -25.07
C VAL A 264 -7.44 10.65 -25.86
N GLU A 265 -6.25 11.16 -25.66
CA GLU A 265 -5.02 10.63 -26.21
C GLU A 265 -4.07 10.25 -25.06
N VAL A 266 -3.56 9.02 -25.07
CA VAL A 266 -2.62 8.52 -24.07
C VAL A 266 -1.30 8.25 -24.76
N ARG A 267 -0.20 8.78 -24.22
CA ARG A 267 1.16 8.58 -24.69
C ARG A 267 1.98 8.00 -23.57
N ILE A 268 2.51 6.77 -23.76
CA ILE A 268 3.25 6.05 -22.72
C ILE A 268 4.62 5.67 -23.23
N ASP A 269 5.66 6.07 -22.48
CA ASP A 269 7.02 5.62 -22.61
C ASP A 269 7.22 4.34 -21.80
N VAL A 270 7.69 3.30 -22.44
CA VAL A 270 8.07 2.00 -21.84
C VAL A 270 9.50 1.60 -22.25
N GLY A 271 10.30 2.58 -22.68
CA GLY A 271 11.68 2.35 -23.13
C GLY A 271 11.79 1.78 -24.54
N LEU A 272 10.77 1.94 -25.37
CA LEU A 272 10.81 1.74 -26.82
C LEU A 272 11.34 3.00 -27.53
N PRO A 273 11.86 2.89 -28.78
CA PRO A 273 12.24 4.05 -29.58
C PRO A 273 11.08 5.03 -29.84
N ALA A 274 9.85 4.54 -29.89
CA ALA A 274 8.62 5.33 -30.04
C ALA A 274 7.69 5.11 -28.84
N LEU A 275 6.91 6.14 -28.51
CA LEU A 275 5.90 6.07 -27.49
C LEU A 275 4.78 5.11 -27.93
N LEU A 276 4.17 4.41 -26.98
CA LEU A 276 2.87 3.78 -27.19
C LEU A 276 1.81 4.90 -27.17
N VAL A 277 1.05 5.01 -28.25
CA VAL A 277 0.01 6.02 -28.39
C VAL A 277 -1.33 5.32 -28.63
N GLY A 278 -2.33 5.72 -27.84
CA GLY A 278 -3.71 5.26 -27.99
C GLY A 278 -4.69 6.42 -27.90
N GLU A 279 -5.83 6.24 -28.58
CA GLU A 279 -6.92 7.22 -28.59
C GLU A 279 -8.23 6.56 -28.20
N THR A 280 -9.04 7.25 -27.44
CA THR A 280 -10.41 6.84 -27.10
C THR A 280 -11.29 8.09 -26.90
N SER A 281 -12.57 7.89 -26.68
CA SER A 281 -13.50 8.96 -26.38
C SER A 281 -14.00 8.90 -24.94
N LEU A 282 -14.20 10.05 -24.34
CA LEU A 282 -14.76 10.20 -23.00
C LEU A 282 -16.01 11.08 -23.08
N LYS A 283 -17.11 10.60 -22.51
CA LYS A 283 -18.31 11.41 -22.31
C LYS A 283 -18.45 11.75 -20.82
N VAL A 284 -18.36 13.02 -20.49
CA VAL A 284 -18.61 13.55 -19.15
C VAL A 284 -20.07 13.94 -19.05
N LEU A 285 -20.81 13.27 -18.16
CA LEU A 285 -22.24 13.55 -17.91
C LEU A 285 -22.41 14.71 -16.93
N LYS A 286 -23.59 15.33 -16.93
CA LYS A 286 -23.99 16.42 -16.03
C LYS A 286 -24.19 15.89 -14.61
#